data_582a694fc6ed85c8e70e56d72d4986ce
#
_entry.id   582a694fc6ed85c8e70e56d72d4986ce
#
_cell.length_a   1.000
_cell.length_b   1.000
_cell.length_c   1.000
_cell.angle_alpha   90.00
_cell.angle_beta   90.00
_cell.angle_gamma   90.00
#
_symmetry.space_group_name_H-M   'P 1'
#
loop_
_entity.id
_entity.type
_entity.pdbx_description
1 polymer ?
#
loop_
_entity_poly.entity_id
_entity_poly.type
_entity_poly.pdbx_seq_one_letter_code
_entity_poly.pdbx_strand_id
1 'polypeptide(L)'
;DFEASDNLGNDANGGTDFTEDGIAAVDQATDTPTNSFCVMNPLDNFYAASTFSEGNCKIVTGGSEYSSNKGTMGVSSGKWYFEVEYDARSGSEDLLHVGISSAQDTASTQGLGYHASDWGRSTYSNRAYGYFNNNSWTNFGTASTPNAIIGCYVDLDNLKLYWAVDGTIENSGTGLDITAPASTPFGFYLPAIS
;
A
#
# COMPACT_ATOMS: atom_id res chain seq x y z
N ASP A 1 24.62 11.10 -7.96
CA ASP A 1 24.39 10.77 -6.54
C ASP A 1 23.26 11.66 -6.01
N PHE A 2 22.19 11.07 -5.51
CA PHE A 2 21.02 11.77 -4.99
C PHE A 2 20.94 11.74 -3.46
N GLU A 3 22.07 11.51 -2.78
CA GLU A 3 22.09 11.39 -1.31
C GLU A 3 21.99 12.74 -0.60
N ALA A 4 22.58 13.79 -1.20
CA ALA A 4 22.55 15.13 -0.62
C ALA A 4 21.26 15.87 -1.02
N SER A 5 20.40 16.15 -0.05
CA SER A 5 19.12 16.83 -0.29
C SER A 5 19.27 18.32 -0.70
N ASP A 6 20.45 18.88 -0.53
CA ASP A 6 20.82 20.25 -0.90
C ASP A 6 21.57 20.32 -2.24
N ASN A 7 21.92 19.19 -2.85
CA ASN A 7 22.55 19.09 -4.14
C ASN A 7 22.21 17.74 -4.82
N LEU A 8 20.99 17.62 -5.33
CA LEU A 8 20.50 16.37 -5.94
C LEU A 8 21.23 16.05 -7.26
N GLY A 9 21.81 17.07 -7.90
CA GLY A 9 22.60 16.93 -9.13
C GLY A 9 24.07 16.58 -8.91
N ASN A 10 24.51 16.31 -7.68
CA ASN A 10 25.91 16.08 -7.34
C ASN A 10 26.57 14.96 -8.15
N ASP A 11 27.71 15.26 -8.78
CA ASP A 11 28.57 14.24 -9.37
C ASP A 11 29.54 13.68 -8.34
N ALA A 12 29.21 12.54 -7.76
CA ALA A 12 30.02 11.85 -6.75
C ALA A 12 31.45 11.49 -7.25
N ASN A 13 31.73 11.55 -8.55
CA ASN A 13 33.04 11.33 -9.11
C ASN A 13 33.89 12.61 -9.19
N GLY A 14 33.35 13.75 -8.71
CA GLY A 14 34.05 15.02 -8.66
C GLY A 14 34.12 15.76 -10.00
N GLY A 15 33.24 15.46 -10.93
CA GLY A 15 33.03 16.21 -12.17
C GLY A 15 32.15 17.45 -11.94
N THR A 16 31.55 17.93 -13.02
CA THR A 16 30.58 19.02 -12.95
C THR A 16 29.21 18.46 -12.57
N ASP A 17 28.59 19.02 -11.55
CA ASP A 17 27.26 18.67 -11.14
C ASP A 17 26.22 18.84 -12.25
N PHE A 18 25.22 17.99 -12.27
CA PHE A 18 24.09 18.10 -13.19
C PHE A 18 23.20 19.29 -12.78
N THR A 19 22.67 20.00 -13.76
CA THR A 19 21.64 21.02 -13.47
C THR A 19 20.34 20.34 -13.09
N GLU A 20 19.84 20.67 -11.91
CA GLU A 20 18.55 20.19 -11.44
C GLU A 20 17.42 20.89 -12.18
N ASP A 21 16.43 20.12 -12.63
CA ASP A 21 15.21 20.65 -13.26
C ASP A 21 13.99 19.85 -12.78
N GLY A 22 13.18 20.49 -11.95
CA GLY A 22 11.94 19.94 -11.44
C GLY A 22 12.06 18.83 -10.38
N ILE A 23 13.29 18.53 -9.90
CA ILE A 23 13.51 17.60 -8.77
C ILE A 23 13.70 18.36 -7.46
N ALA A 24 13.26 17.78 -6.37
CA ALA A 24 13.36 18.34 -5.02
C ALA A 24 13.71 17.24 -4.01
N ALA A 25 14.07 17.62 -2.79
CA ALA A 25 14.44 16.66 -1.75
C ALA A 25 13.35 15.60 -1.43
N VAL A 26 12.08 15.93 -1.65
CA VAL A 26 10.95 14.99 -1.50
C VAL A 26 10.93 13.87 -2.55
N ASP A 27 11.68 14.04 -3.64
CA ASP A 27 11.79 13.03 -4.70
C ASP A 27 12.90 12.01 -4.42
N GLN A 28 13.68 12.22 -3.35
CA GLN A 28 14.68 11.23 -2.93
C GLN A 28 13.98 9.93 -2.49
N ALA A 29 14.42 8.83 -3.06
CA ALA A 29 14.02 7.50 -2.66
C ALA A 29 15.20 6.75 -2.04
N THR A 30 14.90 5.78 -1.18
CA THR A 30 15.93 4.93 -0.57
C THR A 30 16.41 3.83 -1.52
N ASP A 31 15.83 3.73 -2.71
CA ASP A 31 16.24 2.79 -3.75
C ASP A 31 17.64 3.07 -4.25
N THR A 32 18.42 2.01 -4.37
CA THR A 32 19.75 2.04 -4.99
C THR A 32 19.86 0.90 -5.99
N PRO A 33 20.88 0.88 -6.86
CA PRO A 33 21.10 -0.24 -7.77
C PRO A 33 21.27 -1.61 -7.08
N THR A 34 21.61 -1.59 -5.80
CA THR A 34 21.83 -2.82 -5.00
C THR A 34 20.74 -3.07 -3.96
N ASN A 35 19.81 -2.15 -3.77
CA ASN A 35 18.79 -2.24 -2.75
C ASN A 35 17.51 -1.54 -3.22
N SER A 36 16.57 -2.30 -3.74
CA SER A 36 15.28 -1.81 -4.23
C SER A 36 14.19 -2.04 -3.20
N PHE A 37 13.35 -1.04 -3.02
CA PHE A 37 12.20 -1.09 -2.12
C PHE A 37 10.88 -1.13 -2.90
N CYS A 38 9.84 -1.66 -2.27
CA CYS A 38 8.50 -1.60 -2.83
C CYS A 38 7.98 -0.15 -2.73
N VAL A 39 7.58 0.39 -3.86
CA VAL A 39 6.87 1.67 -3.96
C VAL A 39 5.52 1.44 -4.63
N MET A 40 4.61 2.41 -4.57
CA MET A 40 3.36 2.31 -5.29
C MET A 40 3.61 2.46 -6.80
N ASN A 41 2.87 1.69 -7.60
CA ASN A 41 3.02 1.68 -9.05
C ASN A 41 2.06 2.70 -9.70
N PRO A 42 2.55 3.85 -10.21
CA PRO A 42 1.68 4.84 -10.84
C PRO A 42 1.06 4.36 -12.16
N LEU A 43 1.56 3.26 -12.73
CA LEU A 43 0.97 2.65 -13.92
C LEU A 43 -0.21 1.71 -13.58
N ASP A 44 -0.37 1.33 -12.31
CA ASP A 44 -1.52 0.58 -11.80
C ASP A 44 -2.40 1.49 -10.93
N ASN A 45 -2.82 2.60 -11.53
CA ASN A 45 -3.70 3.61 -10.94
C ASN A 45 -5.09 3.45 -11.57
N PHE A 46 -5.78 2.39 -11.15
CA PHE A 46 -7.03 2.04 -11.79
C PHE A 46 -8.18 2.93 -11.31
N TYR A 47 -8.92 3.42 -12.25
CA TYR A 47 -10.17 4.17 -12.31
C TYR A 47 -10.15 5.58 -11.71
N ALA A 48 -9.72 5.81 -10.50
CA ALA A 48 -9.64 7.16 -9.95
C ALA A 48 -8.21 7.68 -10.07
N ALA A 49 -8.07 8.95 -10.41
CA ALA A 49 -6.77 9.60 -10.53
C ALA A 49 -6.15 9.80 -9.14
N SER A 50 -5.57 8.76 -8.57
CA SER A 50 -4.68 8.92 -7.43
C SER A 50 -3.44 9.69 -7.85
N THR A 51 -2.93 10.54 -6.98
CA THR A 51 -1.68 11.27 -7.18
C THR A 51 -0.57 10.65 -6.35
N PHE A 52 0.63 10.58 -6.93
CA PHE A 52 1.80 9.97 -6.33
C PHE A 52 2.87 11.04 -6.12
N SER A 53 3.60 10.95 -5.02
CA SER A 53 4.71 11.85 -4.67
C SER A 53 5.72 11.12 -3.80
N GLU A 54 6.80 11.80 -3.43
CA GLU A 54 7.86 11.26 -2.56
C GLU A 54 8.42 9.93 -3.09
N GLY A 55 8.84 9.92 -4.37
CA GLY A 55 9.33 8.71 -5.02
C GLY A 55 8.30 7.57 -5.09
N ASN A 56 7.02 7.90 -5.21
CA ASN A 56 5.87 6.98 -5.16
C ASN A 56 5.66 6.29 -3.79
N CYS A 57 6.26 6.81 -2.73
CA CYS A 57 6.01 6.35 -1.36
C CYS A 57 4.78 7.02 -0.73
N LYS A 58 4.30 8.15 -1.30
CA LYS A 58 3.08 8.82 -0.87
C LYS A 58 2.02 8.77 -1.96
N ILE A 59 0.79 8.44 -1.55
CA ILE A 59 -0.37 8.40 -2.43
C ILE A 59 -1.50 9.21 -1.81
N VAL A 60 -2.15 10.02 -2.64
CA VAL A 60 -3.43 10.64 -2.32
C VAL A 60 -4.47 10.02 -3.24
N THR A 61 -5.38 9.25 -2.67
CA THR A 61 -6.45 8.58 -3.42
C THR A 61 -7.48 9.58 -3.91
N GLY A 62 -8.06 9.35 -5.07
CA GLY A 62 -9.05 10.27 -5.67
C GLY A 62 -10.44 10.14 -5.06
N GLY A 63 -11.20 11.21 -5.14
CA GLY A 63 -12.35 11.64 -4.39
C GLY A 63 -13.58 10.75 -4.25
N SER A 64 -14.37 10.44 -5.28
CA SER A 64 -15.73 9.89 -5.08
C SER A 64 -15.92 8.45 -5.55
N GLU A 65 -14.88 7.81 -6.04
CA GLU A 65 -14.90 6.46 -6.59
C GLU A 65 -13.81 5.61 -5.90
N TYR A 66 -13.95 4.30 -5.96
CA TYR A 66 -12.91 3.42 -5.45
C TYR A 66 -11.65 3.54 -6.31
N SER A 67 -10.55 3.95 -5.71
CA SER A 67 -9.24 3.85 -6.34
C SER A 67 -8.61 2.50 -5.98
N SER A 68 -7.85 1.93 -6.89
CA SER A 68 -7.11 0.69 -6.65
C SER A 68 -5.68 0.89 -7.10
N ASN A 69 -4.76 0.80 -6.17
CA ASN A 69 -3.35 1.07 -6.41
C ASN A 69 -2.53 -0.06 -5.79
N LYS A 70 -1.59 -0.60 -6.54
CA LYS A 70 -0.75 -1.71 -6.10
C LYS A 70 0.72 -1.32 -6.06
N GLY A 71 1.48 -2.00 -5.22
CA GLY A 71 2.92 -1.83 -5.13
C GLY A 71 3.66 -2.48 -6.29
N THR A 72 4.97 -2.21 -6.37
CA THR A 72 5.85 -2.68 -7.46
C THR A 72 6.43 -4.07 -7.20
N MET A 73 6.32 -4.63 -5.99
CA MET A 73 6.89 -5.93 -5.65
C MET A 73 5.82 -6.95 -5.31
N GLY A 74 5.79 -8.04 -6.09
CA GLY A 74 4.91 -9.19 -5.86
C GLY A 74 5.63 -10.32 -5.13
N VAL A 75 4.93 -10.98 -4.20
CA VAL A 75 5.46 -12.05 -3.37
C VAL A 75 4.59 -13.31 -3.46
N SER A 76 5.21 -14.50 -3.57
CA SER A 76 4.50 -15.78 -3.70
C SER A 76 4.88 -16.81 -2.63
N SER A 77 5.86 -16.53 -1.76
CA SER A 77 6.29 -17.39 -0.65
C SER A 77 6.98 -16.57 0.42
N GLY A 78 7.18 -17.14 1.59
CA GLY A 78 7.90 -16.51 2.71
C GLY A 78 7.01 -15.58 3.54
N LYS A 79 7.66 -14.81 4.40
CA LYS A 79 7.00 -13.89 5.34
C LYS A 79 7.43 -12.46 5.03
N TRP A 80 6.45 -11.59 4.89
CA TRP A 80 6.65 -10.23 4.44
C TRP A 80 5.96 -9.24 5.36
N TYR A 81 6.50 -8.06 5.43
CA TYR A 81 5.95 -6.94 6.18
C TYR A 81 6.05 -5.66 5.38
N PHE A 82 5.01 -4.87 5.44
CA PHE A 82 5.02 -3.47 5.04
C PHE A 82 4.11 -2.66 5.95
N GLU A 83 4.28 -1.35 5.94
CA GLU A 83 3.43 -0.44 6.70
C GLU A 83 3.02 0.75 5.85
N VAL A 84 1.89 1.32 6.22
CA VAL A 84 1.33 2.52 5.60
C VAL A 84 0.98 3.50 6.72
N GLU A 85 1.54 4.68 6.67
CA GLU A 85 1.10 5.78 7.52
C GLU A 85 -0.21 6.35 6.95
N TYR A 86 -1.22 6.41 7.80
CA TYR A 86 -2.50 7.04 7.48
C TYR A 86 -2.41 8.53 7.81
N ASP A 87 -1.90 9.34 6.87
CA ASP A 87 -1.59 10.76 7.05
C ASP A 87 -2.86 11.59 7.34
N ALA A 88 -3.83 11.58 6.44
CA ALA A 88 -5.02 12.41 6.55
C ALA A 88 -6.22 11.83 5.82
N ARG A 89 -7.40 12.33 6.16
CA ARG A 89 -8.64 12.11 5.40
C ARG A 89 -9.33 13.44 5.10
N SER A 90 -10.04 13.51 3.96
CA SER A 90 -10.86 14.65 3.60
C SER A 90 -12.34 14.29 3.71
N GLY A 91 -13.05 14.53 4.70
CA GLY A 91 -14.48 14.22 4.84
C GLY A 91 -14.81 13.16 5.89
N SER A 92 -16.09 12.82 5.98
CA SER A 92 -16.61 11.94 7.05
C SER A 92 -16.78 10.48 6.62
N GLU A 93 -16.60 10.16 5.33
CA GLU A 93 -16.90 8.86 4.75
C GLU A 93 -15.71 8.23 4.00
N ASP A 94 -14.53 8.80 4.10
CA ASP A 94 -13.36 8.32 3.37
C ASP A 94 -12.87 7.00 3.93
N LEU A 95 -12.91 5.99 3.07
CA LEU A 95 -12.50 4.64 3.36
C LEU A 95 -11.11 4.42 2.77
N LEU A 96 -10.07 4.47 3.57
CA LEU A 96 -8.78 3.94 3.18
C LEU A 96 -8.75 2.44 3.49
N HIS A 97 -8.49 1.64 2.49
CA HIS A 97 -8.19 0.22 2.66
C HIS A 97 -6.69 -0.02 2.45
N VAL A 98 -6.08 -0.75 3.37
CA VAL A 98 -4.67 -1.15 3.31
C VAL A 98 -4.60 -2.67 3.38
N GLY A 99 -3.87 -3.30 2.47
CA GLY A 99 -3.74 -4.74 2.48
C GLY A 99 -3.02 -5.32 1.26
N ILE A 100 -3.50 -6.45 0.78
CA ILE A 100 -2.88 -7.20 -0.32
C ILE A 100 -3.89 -7.50 -1.42
N SER A 101 -3.42 -7.50 -2.66
CA SER A 101 -4.22 -7.85 -3.84
C SER A 101 -3.48 -8.81 -4.76
N SER A 102 -4.23 -9.73 -5.34
CA SER A 102 -3.79 -10.60 -6.43
C SER A 102 -4.81 -10.63 -7.57
N ALA A 103 -5.48 -9.52 -7.82
CA ALA A 103 -6.45 -9.38 -8.90
C ALA A 103 -6.33 -8.01 -9.58
N GLN A 104 -6.87 -7.92 -10.79
CA GLN A 104 -7.01 -6.66 -11.52
C GLN A 104 -8.46 -6.17 -11.42
N ASP A 105 -8.63 -4.94 -10.96
CA ASP A 105 -9.92 -4.27 -11.01
C ASP A 105 -10.26 -3.88 -12.45
N THR A 106 -11.54 -4.00 -12.81
CA THR A 106 -12.03 -3.75 -14.17
C THR A 106 -13.24 -2.82 -14.22
N ALA A 107 -13.73 -2.37 -13.06
CA ALA A 107 -14.88 -1.46 -12.95
C ALA A 107 -14.69 -0.48 -11.79
N SER A 108 -15.30 0.70 -11.91
CA SER A 108 -15.22 1.80 -10.94
C SER A 108 -15.76 1.50 -9.53
N THR A 109 -16.55 0.45 -9.44
CA THR A 109 -17.12 -0.01 -8.18
C THR A 109 -16.24 -1.05 -7.47
N GLN A 110 -15.08 -1.34 -8.03
CA GLN A 110 -14.11 -2.29 -7.50
C GLN A 110 -12.97 -1.54 -6.82
N GLY A 111 -12.67 -1.94 -5.61
CA GLY A 111 -11.53 -1.47 -4.85
C GLY A 111 -10.92 -2.63 -4.07
N LEU A 112 -9.92 -2.37 -3.28
CA LEU A 112 -9.24 -3.40 -2.51
C LEU A 112 -10.23 -4.16 -1.61
N GLY A 113 -10.32 -5.47 -1.82
CA GLY A 113 -11.25 -6.37 -1.14
C GLY A 113 -12.47 -6.77 -1.97
N TYR A 114 -12.60 -6.26 -3.20
CA TYR A 114 -13.71 -6.65 -4.08
C TYR A 114 -13.58 -8.11 -4.56
N HIS A 115 -12.40 -8.55 -4.88
CA HIS A 115 -12.14 -9.92 -5.34
C HIS A 115 -11.84 -10.89 -4.19
N ALA A 116 -12.04 -12.19 -4.42
CA ALA A 116 -11.73 -13.23 -3.43
C ALA A 116 -10.23 -13.34 -3.09
N SER A 117 -9.38 -12.79 -3.94
CA SER A 117 -7.91 -12.72 -3.76
C SER A 117 -7.41 -11.36 -3.27
N ASP A 118 -8.31 -10.52 -2.78
CA ASP A 118 -7.99 -9.21 -2.21
C ASP A 118 -8.41 -9.16 -0.74
N TRP A 119 -7.57 -8.59 0.09
CA TRP A 119 -7.88 -8.31 1.49
C TRP A 119 -7.49 -6.87 1.80
N GLY A 120 -8.48 -6.05 2.16
CA GLY A 120 -8.30 -4.66 2.54
C GLY A 120 -8.82 -4.38 3.93
N ARG A 121 -7.94 -3.98 4.86
CA ARG A 121 -8.33 -3.46 6.17
C ARG A 121 -8.75 -2.01 6.02
N SER A 122 -9.94 -1.70 6.48
CA SER A 122 -10.44 -0.32 6.49
C SER A 122 -9.95 0.45 7.72
N THR A 123 -9.64 1.71 7.52
CA THR A 123 -9.30 2.65 8.60
C THR A 123 -10.53 3.31 9.24
N TYR A 124 -11.71 3.11 8.70
CA TYR A 124 -12.89 3.90 9.02
C TYR A 124 -13.65 3.46 10.28
N SER A 125 -14.10 4.44 11.08
CA SER A 125 -14.75 4.22 12.38
C SER A 125 -16.28 4.05 12.32
N ASN A 126 -16.95 4.42 11.23
CA ASN A 126 -18.41 4.49 11.16
C ASN A 126 -19.09 3.23 10.61
N ARG A 127 -18.33 2.34 10.00
CA ARG A 127 -18.78 0.99 9.64
C ARG A 127 -17.92 0.01 10.42
N ALA A 128 -18.31 -0.35 11.63
CA ALA A 128 -17.62 -1.28 12.51
C ALA A 128 -16.30 -1.80 11.92
N TYR A 129 -15.18 -1.36 12.41
CA TYR A 129 -13.79 -1.68 12.00
C TYR A 129 -13.71 -3.07 11.39
N GLY A 130 -13.10 -3.19 10.22
CA GLY A 130 -13.13 -4.49 9.58
C GLY A 130 -12.21 -4.60 8.38
N TYR A 131 -12.24 -5.75 7.79
CA TYR A 131 -11.64 -5.98 6.49
C TYR A 131 -12.69 -6.28 5.44
N PHE A 132 -12.34 -6.00 4.20
CA PHE A 132 -13.13 -6.27 3.02
C PHE A 132 -12.43 -7.36 2.20
N ASN A 133 -13.17 -8.40 1.85
CA ASN A 133 -12.72 -9.49 1.01
C ASN A 133 -13.92 -10.11 0.29
N ASN A 134 -13.74 -10.47 -0.98
CA ASN A 134 -14.77 -11.08 -1.80
C ASN A 134 -16.10 -10.30 -1.79
N ASN A 135 -15.99 -8.97 -1.93
CA ASN A 135 -17.11 -8.03 -1.84
C ASN A 135 -17.96 -8.17 -0.56
N SER A 136 -17.35 -8.64 0.50
CA SER A 136 -17.99 -8.86 1.79
C SER A 136 -17.22 -8.18 2.91
N TRP A 137 -17.96 -7.55 3.82
CA TRP A 137 -17.41 -6.88 4.99
C TRP A 137 -17.43 -7.81 6.20
N THR A 138 -16.34 -7.83 6.95
CA THR A 138 -16.24 -8.57 8.21
C THR A 138 -15.67 -7.66 9.29
N ASN A 139 -16.35 -7.58 10.43
CA ASN A 139 -15.85 -6.81 11.58
C ASN A 139 -14.52 -7.39 12.06
N PHE A 140 -13.50 -6.53 12.20
CA PHE A 140 -12.15 -6.92 12.56
C PHE A 140 -11.36 -5.72 13.06
N GLY A 141 -10.67 -5.88 14.17
CA GLY A 141 -9.73 -4.88 14.65
C GLY A 141 -10.36 -3.67 15.33
N THR A 142 -9.68 -2.55 15.24
CA THR A 142 -10.01 -1.28 15.90
C THR A 142 -10.00 -0.12 14.92
N ALA A 143 -10.58 1.03 15.30
CA ALA A 143 -10.47 2.25 14.50
C ALA A 143 -9.02 2.71 14.38
N SER A 144 -8.69 3.28 13.24
CA SER A 144 -7.48 4.05 13.06
C SER A 144 -7.81 5.52 12.95
N THR A 145 -6.94 6.35 13.48
CA THR A 145 -7.02 7.81 13.37
C THR A 145 -5.92 8.30 12.43
N PRO A 146 -6.02 9.51 11.86
CA PRO A 146 -4.90 10.12 11.16
C PRO A 146 -3.60 10.06 11.97
N ASN A 147 -2.50 9.86 11.29
CA ASN A 147 -1.14 9.57 11.78
C ASN A 147 -0.94 8.17 12.38
N ALA A 148 -1.94 7.27 12.33
CA ALA A 148 -1.73 5.88 12.71
C ALA A 148 -0.88 5.13 11.67
N ILE A 149 -0.02 4.26 12.14
CA ILE A 149 0.75 3.32 11.31
C ILE A 149 -0.03 2.02 11.19
N ILE A 150 -0.40 1.66 9.97
CA ILE A 150 -1.06 0.40 9.65
C ILE A 150 -0.02 -0.60 9.16
N GLY A 151 0.35 -1.54 10.02
CA GLY A 151 1.24 -2.64 9.67
C GLY A 151 0.47 -3.80 9.01
N CYS A 152 1.02 -4.37 7.95
CA CYS A 152 0.48 -5.52 7.26
C CYS A 152 1.52 -6.65 7.24
N TYR A 153 1.19 -7.79 7.83
CA TYR A 153 2.06 -8.97 7.94
C TYR A 153 1.47 -10.09 7.09
N VAL A 154 2.23 -10.55 6.13
CA VAL A 154 1.83 -11.58 5.16
C VAL A 154 2.68 -12.82 5.37
N ASP A 155 2.10 -13.89 5.89
CA ASP A 155 2.76 -15.19 6.07
C ASP A 155 2.25 -16.16 4.99
N LEU A 156 2.96 -16.22 3.87
CA LEU A 156 2.59 -17.07 2.75
C LEU A 156 2.98 -18.54 2.97
N ASP A 157 3.84 -18.83 3.95
CA ASP A 157 4.20 -20.20 4.30
C ASP A 157 3.07 -20.89 5.08
N ASN A 158 2.33 -20.11 5.88
CA ASN A 158 1.18 -20.59 6.64
C ASN A 158 -0.16 -20.06 6.10
N LEU A 159 -0.16 -19.29 5.01
CA LEU A 159 -1.33 -18.67 4.39
C LEU A 159 -2.13 -17.82 5.36
N LYS A 160 -1.45 -16.92 6.08
CA LYS A 160 -2.04 -16.03 7.09
C LYS A 160 -1.73 -14.58 6.80
N LEU A 161 -2.72 -13.73 7.07
CA LEU A 161 -2.63 -12.28 6.99
C LEU A 161 -2.97 -11.67 8.34
N TYR A 162 -2.17 -10.71 8.78
CA TYR A 162 -2.39 -9.97 10.02
C TYR A 162 -2.27 -8.48 9.77
N TRP A 163 -2.99 -7.70 10.56
CA TRP A 163 -2.78 -6.25 10.61
C TRP A 163 -2.43 -5.80 12.03
N ALA A 164 -1.75 -4.69 12.11
CA ALA A 164 -1.48 -3.97 13.34
C ALA A 164 -1.80 -2.48 13.17
N VAL A 165 -2.16 -1.84 14.26
CA VAL A 165 -2.27 -0.38 14.38
C VAL A 165 -1.28 0.06 15.43
N ASP A 166 -0.40 0.98 15.06
CA ASP A 166 0.66 1.51 15.94
C ASP A 166 1.44 0.39 16.65
N GLY A 167 1.80 -0.66 15.90
CA GLY A 167 2.53 -1.83 16.38
C GLY A 167 1.70 -2.85 17.17
N THR A 168 0.43 -2.57 17.45
CA THR A 168 -0.45 -3.51 18.17
C THR A 168 -1.18 -4.42 17.17
N ILE A 169 -0.86 -5.71 17.19
CA ILE A 169 -1.50 -6.70 16.29
C ILE A 169 -2.97 -6.86 16.68
N GLU A 170 -3.83 -6.73 15.68
CA GLU A 170 -5.27 -6.81 15.83
C GLU A 170 -5.77 -8.26 16.01
N ASN A 171 -7.07 -8.41 16.34
CA ASN A 171 -7.74 -9.71 16.51
C ASN A 171 -7.01 -10.66 17.49
N SER A 172 -6.42 -10.10 18.55
CA SER A 172 -5.65 -10.85 19.56
C SER A 172 -4.53 -11.73 18.94
N GLY A 173 -3.96 -11.30 17.83
CA GLY A 173 -2.91 -12.02 17.13
C GLY A 173 -3.40 -13.20 16.29
N THR A 174 -4.72 -13.33 16.08
CA THR A 174 -5.25 -14.38 15.19
C THR A 174 -5.26 -13.92 13.75
N GLY A 175 -4.45 -14.56 12.91
CA GLY A 175 -4.36 -14.26 11.49
C GLY A 175 -5.57 -14.77 10.69
N LEU A 176 -5.91 -14.04 9.63
CA LEU A 176 -6.92 -14.46 8.66
C LEU A 176 -6.33 -15.48 7.69
N ASP A 177 -7.11 -16.46 7.31
CA ASP A 177 -6.75 -17.38 6.24
C ASP A 177 -6.82 -16.66 4.89
N ILE A 178 -5.78 -16.78 4.08
CA ILE A 178 -5.72 -16.25 2.73
C ILE A 178 -5.55 -17.36 1.70
N THR A 179 -5.95 -17.08 0.46
CA THR A 179 -5.79 -18.02 -0.65
C THR A 179 -4.31 -18.23 -0.99
N ALA A 180 -3.91 -19.45 -1.28
CA ALA A 180 -2.55 -19.74 -1.72
C ALA A 180 -2.24 -18.95 -3.02
N PRO A 181 -1.06 -18.30 -3.15
CA PRO A 181 -0.71 -17.52 -4.34
C PRO A 181 -0.95 -18.25 -5.66
N ALA A 182 -0.56 -19.50 -5.74
CA ALA A 182 -0.74 -20.32 -6.96
C ALA A 182 -2.21 -20.51 -7.39
N SER A 183 -3.17 -20.22 -6.53
CA SER A 183 -4.61 -20.29 -6.79
C SER A 183 -5.24 -18.91 -7.02
N THR A 184 -4.44 -17.86 -7.10
CA THR A 184 -4.90 -16.49 -7.36
C THR A 184 -4.64 -16.07 -8.80
N PRO A 185 -5.34 -15.04 -9.33
CA PRO A 185 -5.18 -14.61 -10.72
C PRO A 185 -3.74 -14.25 -11.12
N PHE A 186 -2.97 -13.62 -10.25
CA PHE A 186 -1.59 -13.22 -10.55
C PHE A 186 -0.56 -14.29 -10.18
N GLY A 187 -0.89 -15.25 -9.33
CA GLY A 187 0.08 -16.20 -8.77
C GLY A 187 0.99 -15.61 -7.69
N PHE A 188 0.75 -14.37 -7.27
CA PHE A 188 1.46 -13.64 -6.21
C PHE A 188 0.59 -12.55 -5.62
N TYR A 189 0.98 -12.02 -4.47
CA TYR A 189 0.34 -10.87 -3.85
C TYR A 189 1.20 -9.62 -3.96
N LEU A 190 0.54 -8.49 -4.15
CA LEU A 190 1.12 -7.14 -4.12
C LEU A 190 0.58 -6.40 -2.90
N PRO A 191 1.37 -5.56 -2.22
CA PRO A 191 0.83 -4.52 -1.35
C PRO A 191 -0.19 -3.68 -2.12
N ALA A 192 -1.29 -3.31 -1.47
CA ALA A 192 -2.36 -2.59 -2.15
C ALA A 192 -3.04 -1.57 -1.22
N ILE A 193 -3.46 -0.45 -1.83
CA ILE A 193 -4.18 0.65 -1.19
C ILE A 193 -5.37 1.04 -2.06
N SER A 194 -6.50 1.32 -1.42
CA SER A 194 -7.73 1.75 -2.09
C SER A 194 -8.39 2.87 -1.31
#